data_ba9a68db6db6ded188650b012f5e5abe
#
_entry.id   ba9a68db6db6ded188650b012f5e5abe
#
_cell.length_a   1.000
_cell.length_b   1.000
_cell.length_c   1.000
_cell.angle_alpha   90.00
_cell.angle_beta   90.00
_cell.angle_gamma   90.00
#
_symmetry.space_group_name_H-M   'P 1'
#
loop_
_entity.id
_entity.type
_entity.pdbx_description
1 polymer ?
#
loop_
_entity_poly.entity_id
_entity_poly.type
_entity_poly.pdbx_seq_one_letter_code
_entity_poly.pdbx_strand_id
1 'polypeptide(L)' 'MEKFFEDQFKMLSRGIVATPNSREDLEAFAKANNGSMDILLMQMAINYGYKIALENVKEELEKEVA' A
#
# COMPACT_ATOMS: atom_id res chain seq x y z
N MET A 1 -18.33 5.98 -4.58
CA MET A 1 -17.35 5.26 -3.73
C MET A 1 -16.33 4.48 -4.53
N GLU A 2 -16.73 3.72 -5.53
CA GLU A 2 -15.79 2.97 -6.35
C GLU A 2 -14.75 3.85 -7.01
N LYS A 3 -15.16 5.00 -7.54
CA LYS A 3 -14.21 5.92 -8.18
C LYS A 3 -13.17 6.43 -7.19
N PHE A 4 -13.57 6.68 -5.95
CA PHE A 4 -12.63 7.11 -4.92
C PHE A 4 -11.52 6.07 -4.74
N PHE A 5 -11.89 4.79 -4.59
CA PHE A 5 -10.91 3.73 -4.39
C PHE A 5 -10.03 3.54 -5.63
N GLU A 6 -10.61 3.57 -6.82
CA GLU A 6 -9.83 3.48 -8.06
C GLU A 6 -8.79 4.59 -8.14
N ASP A 7 -9.19 5.83 -7.83
CA ASP A 7 -8.29 6.98 -7.88
C ASP A 7 -7.17 6.84 -6.85
N GLN A 8 -7.47 6.36 -5.65
CA GLN A 8 -6.46 6.16 -4.61
C GLN A 8 -5.47 5.05 -4.99
N PHE A 9 -5.96 3.94 -5.54
CA PHE A 9 -5.07 2.85 -5.99
C PHE A 9 -4.20 3.30 -7.15
N LYS A 10 -4.73 4.08 -8.09
CA LYS A 10 -3.95 4.65 -9.19
C LYS A 10 -2.85 5.58 -8.67
N MET A 11 -3.18 6.41 -7.70
CA MET A 11 -2.22 7.31 -7.08
C MET A 11 -1.06 6.54 -6.46
N LEU A 12 -1.36 5.44 -5.78
CA LEU A 12 -0.33 4.58 -5.19
C LEU A 12 0.56 3.95 -6.26
N SER A 13 -0.03 3.51 -7.38
CA SER A 13 0.73 2.86 -8.46
C SER A 13 1.59 3.83 -9.26
N ARG A 14 1.25 5.13 -9.26
CA ARG A 14 1.97 6.17 -9.99
C ARG A 14 2.98 6.92 -9.15
N GLY A 15 3.09 6.58 -7.89
CA GLY A 15 4.04 7.23 -6.99
C GLY A 15 5.48 6.98 -7.40
N ILE A 16 6.37 7.92 -7.05
CA ILE A 16 7.81 7.79 -7.31
C ILE A 16 8.35 6.58 -6.57
N VAL A 17 7.82 6.31 -5.38
CA VAL A 17 8.20 5.17 -4.57
C VAL A 17 7.17 4.05 -4.80
N ALA A 18 7.67 2.86 -5.15
CA ALA A 18 6.81 1.71 -5.40
C ALA A 18 6.03 1.30 -4.13
N THR A 19 4.79 0.87 -4.33
CA THR A 19 4.00 0.30 -3.24
C THR A 19 4.19 -1.21 -3.25
N PRO A 20 4.70 -1.81 -2.15
CA PRO A 20 4.85 -3.26 -2.08
C PRO A 20 3.50 -3.97 -2.25
N ASN A 21 3.51 -5.13 -2.91
CA ASN A 21 2.30 -5.91 -3.14
C ASN A 21 1.92 -6.76 -1.92
N SER A 22 2.89 -7.08 -1.08
CA SER A 22 2.67 -7.94 0.08
C SER A 22 3.64 -7.57 1.20
N ARG A 23 3.37 -8.09 2.38
CA ARG A 23 4.27 -7.93 3.52
C ARG A 23 5.64 -8.54 3.22
N GLU A 24 5.67 -9.68 2.53
CA GLU A 24 6.91 -10.36 2.15
C GLU A 24 7.76 -9.49 1.25
N ASP A 25 7.13 -8.78 0.31
CA ASP A 25 7.84 -7.85 -0.56
C ASP A 25 8.47 -6.71 0.24
N LEU A 26 7.72 -6.15 1.19
CA LEU A 26 8.24 -5.09 2.06
C LEU A 26 9.43 -5.59 2.88
N GLU A 27 9.33 -6.81 3.42
CA GLU A 27 10.43 -7.41 4.19
C GLU A 27 11.65 -7.65 3.31
N ALA A 28 11.45 -8.04 2.05
CA ALA A 28 12.57 -8.23 1.11
C ALA A 28 13.30 -6.91 0.84
N PHE A 29 12.57 -5.81 0.69
CA PHE A 29 13.19 -4.49 0.54
C PHE A 29 13.97 -4.09 1.79
N ALA A 30 13.42 -4.37 2.97
CA ALA A 30 14.11 -4.07 4.22
C ALA A 30 15.43 -4.86 4.33
N LYS A 31 15.41 -6.12 3.97
CA LYS A 31 16.61 -6.96 3.96
C LYS A 31 17.65 -6.47 2.96
N ALA A 32 17.21 -6.04 1.77
CA ALA A 32 18.10 -5.50 0.74
C ALA A 32 18.84 -4.27 1.22
N ASN A 33 18.24 -3.51 2.14
CA ASN A 33 18.84 -2.32 2.75
C ASN A 33 19.54 -2.64 4.09
N ASN A 34 19.85 -3.90 4.34
CA ASN A 34 20.50 -4.36 5.58
C ASN A 34 19.75 -3.94 6.84
N GLY A 35 18.43 -3.88 6.74
CA GLY A 35 17.59 -3.48 7.86
C GLY A 35 17.60 -1.98 8.15
N SER A 36 18.32 -1.18 7.35
CA SER A 36 18.29 0.27 7.49
C SER A 36 16.93 0.82 7.07
N MET A 37 16.36 1.66 7.92
CA MET A 37 15.11 2.35 7.62
C MET A 37 15.44 3.71 7.03
N ASP A 38 15.61 3.76 5.70
CA ASP A 38 15.80 5.03 5.01
C ASP A 38 14.44 5.64 4.61
N ILE A 39 14.49 6.83 4.04
CA ILE A 39 13.27 7.57 3.66
C ILE A 39 12.45 6.79 2.64
N LEU A 40 13.11 6.14 1.68
CA LEU A 40 12.41 5.36 0.65
C LEU A 40 11.67 4.17 1.26
N LEU A 41 12.34 3.44 2.15
CA LEU A 41 11.72 2.29 2.81
C LEU A 41 10.56 2.72 3.70
N MET A 42 10.70 3.84 4.41
CA MET A 42 9.61 4.40 5.20
C MET A 42 8.41 4.74 4.34
N GLN A 43 8.64 5.37 3.18
CA GLN A 43 7.56 5.71 2.25
C GLN A 43 6.89 4.46 1.69
N MET A 44 7.67 3.42 1.39
CA MET A 44 7.12 2.14 0.95
C MET A 44 6.21 1.52 2.01
N ALA A 45 6.63 1.57 3.27
CA ALA A 45 5.84 1.05 4.38
C ALA A 45 4.53 1.84 4.55
N ILE A 46 4.59 3.15 4.43
CA ILE A 46 3.41 4.02 4.52
C ILE A 46 2.44 3.69 3.38
N ASN A 47 2.95 3.58 2.15
CA ASN A 47 2.13 3.26 0.98
C ASN A 47 1.47 1.89 1.13
N TYR A 48 2.20 0.92 1.62
CA TYR A 48 1.67 -0.41 1.84
C TYR A 48 0.56 -0.41 2.89
N GLY A 49 0.78 0.28 4.03
CA GLY A 49 -0.23 0.40 5.07
C GLY A 49 -1.49 1.09 4.58
N TYR A 50 -1.33 2.15 3.79
CA TYR A 50 -2.46 2.86 3.20
C TYR A 50 -3.25 1.96 2.25
N LYS A 51 -2.54 1.21 1.41
CA LYS A 51 -3.16 0.25 0.49
C LYS A 51 -3.99 -0.79 1.23
N ILE A 52 -3.44 -1.37 2.29
CA ILE A 52 -4.15 -2.38 3.09
C ILE A 52 -5.39 -1.77 3.74
N ALA A 53 -5.27 -0.57 4.28
CA ALA A 53 -6.41 0.11 4.89
C ALA A 53 -7.52 0.37 3.87
N LEU A 54 -7.17 0.82 2.67
CA LEU A 54 -8.12 1.04 1.58
C LEU A 54 -8.84 -0.25 1.19
N GLU A 55 -8.09 -1.34 1.05
CA GLU A 55 -8.66 -2.64 0.70
C GLU A 55 -9.65 -3.12 1.76
N ASN A 56 -9.30 -2.95 3.03
CA ASN A 56 -10.15 -3.35 4.14
C ASN A 56 -11.44 -2.54 4.18
N VAL A 57 -11.36 -1.23 4.02
CA VAL A 57 -12.54 -0.37 4.01
C VAL A 57 -13.44 -0.70 2.83
N LYS A 58 -12.84 -0.88 1.66
CA LYS A 58 -13.59 -1.24 0.46
C LYS A 58 -14.34 -2.55 0.64
N GLU A 59 -13.67 -3.55 1.20
CA GLU A 59 -14.25 -4.86 1.46
C GLU A 59 -15.45 -4.75 2.40
N GLU A 60 -15.32 -3.98 3.48
CA GLU A 60 -16.41 -3.80 4.43
C GLU A 60 -17.61 -3.09 3.81
N LEU A 61 -17.37 -2.07 2.98
CA LEU A 61 -18.44 -1.37 2.29
C LEU A 61 -19.18 -2.29 1.30
N GLU A 62 -18.45 -3.14 0.60
CA GLU A 62 -19.03 -4.12 -0.32
C GLU A 62 -19.89 -5.13 0.41
N LYS A 63 -19.51 -5.55 1.59
CA LYS A 63 -20.30 -6.45 2.43
C LYS A 63 -21.62 -5.82 2.87
N GLU A 64 -21.59 -4.53 3.22
CA GLU A 64 -22.79 -3.82 3.65
C GLU A 64 -23.80 -3.63 2.53
N VAL A 65 -23.32 -3.51 1.30
CA VAL A 65 -24.20 -3.31 0.15
C VAL A 65 -24.79 -4.64 -0.35
N ALA A 66 -24.09 -5.71 -0.12
CA ALA A 66 -24.56 -7.04 -0.48
C ALA A 66 -25.63 -7.54 0.49
#